data_4fc76a9565c2f9cd27df7789005cc6a0
#
_entry.id   4fc76a9565c2f9cd27df7789005cc6a0
#
_cell.length_a   1.000
_cell.length_b   1.000
_cell.length_c   1.000
_cell.angle_alpha   90.00
_cell.angle_beta   90.00
_cell.angle_gamma   90.00
#
_symmetry.space_group_name_H-M   'P 1'
#
loop_
_entity.id
_entity.type
_entity.pdbx_description
1 polymer ?
#
loop_
_entity_poly.entity_id
_entity_poly.type
_entity_poly.pdbx_seq_one_letter_code
_entity_poly.pdbx_strand_id
1 'polypeptide(L)'
;LAHRRMMQPPFHHGNLDSYVAIMHNLVNEHTKDWQDKKSIELAPEMMALTLEIVSRCLFGLDSHQYTKAIAESMEVAIDRIERTMLPGLERFDKSGIKYFKEFEVASDRLVEIAEAIISKRIESKEVKNDDLLGILLQMKGEISVDHIRDEVLTLILSGHETTANVMSWAFSYLSKNPKVRKQLEDEADAASWIKENRTPTYQELEDSSPVASAILQETMRLAPPVWIAPRIATEDCTIDGIKIPKGAHVLVSQYVTHRNARFFPEPEKWDPSRWADANFEKSLPRGSYFPFGGGSRKCLGEYFAIAEARLILLMVAKNF
;
A
#
# COMPACT_ATOMS: atom_id res chain seq x y z
N LEU A 1 -12.90 15.83 -1.54
CA LEU A 1 -13.32 15.38 -0.19
C LEU A 1 -14.64 14.60 -0.21
N ALA A 2 -15.61 14.96 -1.09
CA ALA A 2 -16.87 14.23 -1.20
C ALA A 2 -16.64 12.78 -1.66
N HIS A 3 -15.97 12.54 -2.79
CA HIS A 3 -15.62 11.21 -3.30
C HIS A 3 -14.88 10.36 -2.26
N ARG A 4 -13.95 10.95 -1.52
CA ARG A 4 -13.24 10.24 -0.47
C ARG A 4 -14.15 9.70 0.63
N ARG A 5 -15.20 10.46 1.04
CA ARG A 5 -16.17 10.00 2.04
C ARG A 5 -16.97 8.80 1.54
N MET A 6 -17.23 8.77 0.23
CA MET A 6 -18.01 7.71 -0.41
C MET A 6 -17.20 6.41 -0.54
N MET A 7 -15.86 6.52 -0.68
CA MET A 7 -14.95 5.39 -0.74
C MET A 7 -14.53 4.84 0.63
N GLN A 8 -14.87 5.51 1.75
CA GLN A 8 -14.48 5.05 3.08
C GLN A 8 -15.15 3.73 3.53
N PRO A 9 -16.46 3.49 3.26
CA PRO A 9 -17.16 2.33 3.81
C PRO A 9 -16.48 0.98 3.57
N PRO A 10 -15.94 0.66 2.36
CA PRO A 10 -15.23 -0.59 2.14
C PRO A 10 -14.02 -0.83 3.05
N PHE A 11 -13.39 0.26 3.52
CA PHE A 11 -12.20 0.19 4.38
C PHE A 11 -12.52 0.24 5.89
N HIS A 12 -13.81 0.20 6.27
CA HIS A 12 -14.21 0.09 7.67
C HIS A 12 -14.01 -1.32 8.22
N HIS A 13 -13.74 -1.41 9.53
CA HIS A 13 -13.49 -2.68 10.24
C HIS A 13 -14.48 -3.80 9.92
N GLY A 14 -15.78 -3.49 9.73
CA GLY A 14 -16.80 -4.50 9.42
C GLY A 14 -16.62 -5.25 8.10
N ASN A 15 -15.82 -4.74 7.17
CA ASN A 15 -15.55 -5.38 5.88
C ASN A 15 -14.20 -6.10 5.85
N LEU A 16 -13.33 -5.87 6.86
CA LEU A 16 -11.98 -6.39 6.86
C LEU A 16 -11.93 -7.92 6.97
N ASP A 17 -12.89 -8.57 7.63
CA ASP A 17 -12.94 -10.03 7.72
C ASP A 17 -13.05 -10.70 6.34
N SER A 18 -13.89 -10.15 5.46
CA SER A 18 -14.02 -10.66 4.10
C SER A 18 -12.72 -10.48 3.29
N TYR A 19 -12.04 -9.37 3.47
CA TYR A 19 -10.74 -9.14 2.83
C TYR A 19 -9.65 -10.05 3.38
N VAL A 20 -9.58 -10.24 4.71
CA VAL A 20 -8.63 -11.17 5.34
C VAL A 20 -8.82 -12.58 4.80
N ALA A 21 -10.06 -13.02 4.56
CA ALA A 21 -10.33 -14.32 3.97
C ALA A 21 -9.80 -14.44 2.53
N ILE A 22 -9.98 -13.42 1.71
CA ILE A 22 -9.44 -13.37 0.34
C ILE A 22 -7.90 -13.34 0.39
N MET A 23 -7.31 -12.47 1.20
CA MET A 23 -5.86 -12.34 1.37
C MET A 23 -5.23 -13.67 1.80
N HIS A 24 -5.81 -14.33 2.81
CA HIS A 24 -5.33 -15.62 3.32
C HIS A 24 -5.25 -16.67 2.21
N ASN A 25 -6.30 -16.80 1.41
CA ASN A 25 -6.34 -17.76 0.31
C ASN A 25 -5.28 -17.43 -0.76
N LEU A 26 -5.16 -16.16 -1.14
CA LEU A 26 -4.20 -15.71 -2.14
C LEU A 26 -2.74 -15.89 -1.69
N VAL A 27 -2.43 -15.57 -0.43
CA VAL A 27 -1.09 -15.81 0.12
C VAL A 27 -0.77 -17.31 0.11
N ASN A 28 -1.72 -18.16 0.50
CA ASN A 28 -1.54 -19.61 0.44
C ASN A 28 -1.31 -20.12 -0.99
N GLU A 29 -2.11 -19.66 -1.94
CA GLU A 29 -1.98 -20.05 -3.36
C GLU A 29 -0.63 -19.61 -3.92
N HIS A 30 -0.28 -18.34 -3.73
CA HIS A 30 0.94 -17.75 -4.27
C HIS A 30 2.21 -18.38 -3.69
N THR A 31 2.25 -18.64 -2.39
CA THR A 31 3.43 -19.20 -1.70
C THR A 31 3.63 -20.70 -1.94
N LYS A 32 2.61 -21.45 -2.38
CA LYS A 32 2.79 -22.86 -2.77
C LYS A 32 3.84 -23.02 -3.86
N ASP A 33 3.84 -22.14 -4.84
CA ASP A 33 4.76 -22.19 -5.96
C ASP A 33 6.22 -21.90 -5.54
N TRP A 34 6.45 -21.35 -4.34
CA TRP A 34 7.79 -21.07 -3.84
C TRP A 34 8.49 -22.32 -3.31
N GLN A 35 7.74 -23.31 -2.82
CA GLN A 35 8.30 -24.50 -2.17
C GLN A 35 9.21 -25.33 -3.08
N ASP A 36 8.92 -25.34 -4.38
CA ASP A 36 9.70 -26.10 -5.38
C ASP A 36 10.85 -25.27 -5.99
N LYS A 37 10.95 -23.98 -5.67
CA LYS A 37 11.96 -23.07 -6.21
C LYS A 37 13.18 -23.01 -5.29
N LYS A 38 14.39 -23.08 -5.85
CA LYS A 38 15.64 -22.89 -5.09
C LYS A 38 15.81 -21.48 -4.56
N SER A 39 15.28 -20.50 -5.28
CA SER A 39 15.29 -19.07 -4.94
C SER A 39 14.18 -18.37 -5.71
N ILE A 40 13.70 -17.29 -5.12
CA ILE A 40 12.72 -16.39 -5.74
C ILE A 40 13.28 -14.96 -5.74
N GLU A 41 12.84 -14.16 -6.69
CA GLU A 41 13.04 -12.71 -6.66
C GLU A 41 11.90 -12.09 -5.87
N LEU A 42 12.16 -11.73 -4.62
CA LEU A 42 11.13 -11.36 -3.66
C LEU A 42 10.32 -10.12 -4.07
N ALA A 43 10.96 -9.07 -4.60
CA ALA A 43 10.24 -7.83 -4.93
C ALA A 43 9.20 -8.03 -6.04
N PRO A 44 9.48 -8.71 -7.18
CA PRO A 44 8.47 -9.07 -8.17
C PRO A 44 7.35 -9.96 -7.61
N GLU A 45 7.68 -10.93 -6.74
CA GLU A 45 6.68 -11.80 -6.12
C GLU A 45 5.73 -10.99 -5.19
N MET A 46 6.27 -10.05 -4.39
CA MET A 46 5.44 -9.16 -3.57
C MET A 46 4.57 -8.24 -4.42
N MET A 47 5.09 -7.69 -5.52
CA MET A 47 4.31 -6.87 -6.44
C MET A 47 3.15 -7.66 -7.06
N ALA A 48 3.40 -8.89 -7.50
CA ALA A 48 2.36 -9.74 -8.07
C ALA A 48 1.28 -10.11 -7.04
N LEU A 49 1.69 -10.53 -5.84
CA LEU A 49 0.77 -10.91 -4.77
C LEU A 49 -0.11 -9.73 -4.32
N THR A 50 0.48 -8.58 -4.03
CA THR A 50 -0.28 -7.40 -3.54
C THR A 50 -1.20 -6.83 -4.63
N LEU A 51 -0.80 -6.90 -5.92
CA LEU A 51 -1.68 -6.53 -7.02
C LEU A 51 -2.88 -7.46 -7.12
N GLU A 52 -2.68 -8.76 -6.96
CA GLU A 52 -3.78 -9.72 -6.98
C GLU A 52 -4.71 -9.52 -5.79
N ILE A 53 -4.17 -9.29 -4.59
CA ILE A 53 -4.95 -9.01 -3.39
C ILE A 53 -5.83 -7.78 -3.58
N VAL A 54 -5.26 -6.64 -3.98
CA VAL A 54 -6.05 -5.41 -4.19
C VAL A 54 -7.10 -5.59 -5.26
N SER A 55 -6.78 -6.29 -6.34
CA SER A 55 -7.71 -6.53 -7.45
C SER A 55 -8.89 -7.41 -7.03
N ARG A 56 -8.65 -8.48 -6.27
CA ARG A 56 -9.70 -9.37 -5.78
C ARG A 56 -10.52 -8.74 -4.66
N CYS A 57 -9.88 -8.07 -3.71
CA CYS A 57 -10.59 -7.48 -2.57
C CYS A 57 -11.46 -6.29 -2.98
N LEU A 58 -10.93 -5.38 -3.79
CA LEU A 58 -11.62 -4.12 -4.08
C LEU A 58 -12.50 -4.17 -5.34
N PHE A 59 -12.18 -5.07 -6.27
CA PHE A 59 -12.87 -5.11 -7.58
C PHE A 59 -13.46 -6.48 -7.90
N GLY A 60 -13.28 -7.49 -7.04
CA GLY A 60 -13.80 -8.85 -7.24
C GLY A 60 -13.23 -9.56 -8.47
N LEU A 61 -12.02 -9.21 -8.90
CA LEU A 61 -11.46 -9.63 -10.17
C LEU A 61 -10.29 -10.59 -10.01
N ASP A 62 -10.29 -11.57 -10.89
CA ASP A 62 -9.10 -12.32 -11.22
C ASP A 62 -8.19 -11.47 -12.12
N SER A 63 -7.13 -10.91 -11.52
CA SER A 63 -6.21 -10.00 -12.21
C SER A 63 -5.05 -10.70 -12.90
N HIS A 64 -4.92 -12.02 -12.81
CA HIS A 64 -3.78 -12.75 -13.37
C HIS A 64 -3.45 -12.36 -14.80
N GLN A 65 -4.49 -12.20 -15.64
CA GLN A 65 -4.31 -11.79 -17.04
C GLN A 65 -3.79 -10.36 -17.23
N TYR A 66 -3.95 -9.49 -16.22
CA TYR A 66 -3.56 -8.07 -16.28
C TYR A 66 -2.31 -7.76 -15.47
N THR A 67 -1.88 -8.65 -14.56
CA THR A 67 -0.79 -8.40 -13.61
C THR A 67 0.48 -7.93 -14.29
N LYS A 68 0.91 -8.64 -15.34
CA LYS A 68 2.11 -8.28 -16.09
C LYS A 68 1.96 -6.91 -16.78
N ALA A 69 0.80 -6.69 -17.41
CA ALA A 69 0.53 -5.44 -18.13
C ALA A 69 0.49 -4.23 -17.21
N ILE A 70 -0.12 -4.40 -16.02
CA ILE A 70 -0.16 -3.36 -14.99
C ILE A 70 1.25 -3.08 -14.47
N ALA A 71 2.02 -4.12 -14.11
CA ALA A 71 3.39 -3.96 -13.60
C ALA A 71 4.30 -3.21 -14.58
N GLU A 72 4.33 -3.63 -15.85
CA GLU A 72 5.12 -2.97 -16.90
C GLU A 72 4.71 -1.50 -17.11
N SER A 73 3.40 -1.23 -17.15
CA SER A 73 2.91 0.14 -17.35
C SER A 73 3.15 1.02 -16.14
N MET A 74 3.09 0.46 -14.94
CA MET A 74 3.40 1.13 -13.69
C MET A 74 4.85 1.57 -13.60
N GLU A 75 5.80 0.69 -13.96
CA GLU A 75 7.22 1.01 -13.96
C GLU A 75 7.50 2.27 -14.79
N VAL A 76 6.91 2.35 -15.98
CA VAL A 76 7.02 3.53 -16.86
C VAL A 76 6.38 4.77 -16.21
N ALA A 77 5.20 4.63 -15.59
CA ALA A 77 4.49 5.73 -14.96
C ALA A 77 5.24 6.30 -13.75
N ILE A 78 5.84 5.43 -12.93
CA ILE A 78 6.61 5.82 -11.73
C ILE A 78 7.89 6.54 -12.13
N ASP A 79 8.68 5.97 -13.07
CA ASP A 79 9.89 6.63 -13.59
C ASP A 79 9.57 8.06 -14.08
N ARG A 80 8.42 8.24 -14.72
CA ARG A 80 7.95 9.55 -15.12
C ARG A 80 7.68 10.48 -13.94
N ILE A 81 6.94 10.00 -12.93
CA ILE A 81 6.59 10.79 -11.75
C ILE A 81 7.87 11.24 -11.02
N GLU A 82 8.81 10.33 -10.81
CA GLU A 82 10.09 10.63 -10.17
C GLU A 82 10.88 11.72 -10.92
N ARG A 83 10.95 11.64 -12.24
CA ARG A 83 11.62 12.65 -13.08
C ARG A 83 10.93 14.00 -13.03
N THR A 84 9.60 14.05 -12.97
CA THR A 84 8.87 15.33 -12.86
C THR A 84 9.06 16.02 -11.51
N MET A 85 9.47 15.28 -10.48
CA MET A 85 9.83 15.86 -9.18
C MET A 85 11.16 16.61 -9.19
N LEU A 86 11.99 16.46 -10.22
CA LEU A 86 13.26 17.17 -10.35
C LEU A 86 13.04 18.55 -10.97
N PRO A 87 13.42 19.65 -10.28
CA PRO A 87 13.22 21.01 -10.79
C PRO A 87 13.89 21.23 -12.15
N GLY A 88 13.17 21.80 -13.09
CA GLY A 88 13.69 22.14 -14.42
C GLY A 88 13.49 21.08 -15.51
N LEU A 89 13.17 19.83 -15.18
CA LEU A 89 12.86 18.81 -16.17
C LEU A 89 11.47 19.02 -16.81
N GLU A 90 10.58 19.75 -16.15
CA GLU A 90 9.27 20.17 -16.70
C GLU A 90 9.38 20.90 -18.05
N ARG A 91 10.51 21.59 -18.29
CA ARG A 91 10.76 22.33 -19.56
C ARG A 91 11.01 21.39 -20.75
N PHE A 92 11.44 20.17 -20.49
CA PHE A 92 11.68 19.15 -21.54
C PHE A 92 10.43 18.35 -21.89
N ASP A 93 9.33 18.58 -21.19
CA ASP A 93 8.05 17.86 -21.33
C ASP A 93 7.38 18.09 -22.71
N LYS A 94 7.72 19.14 -23.42
CA LYS A 94 7.10 19.50 -24.71
C LYS A 94 7.91 19.07 -25.94
N SER A 95 8.97 18.31 -25.78
CA SER A 95 9.96 18.09 -26.85
C SER A 95 9.72 16.87 -27.76
N GLY A 96 8.60 16.16 -27.64
CA GLY A 96 8.28 15.03 -28.54
C GLY A 96 9.26 13.84 -28.46
N ILE A 97 10.00 13.71 -27.38
CA ILE A 97 10.99 12.67 -27.14
C ILE A 97 10.30 11.31 -27.00
N LYS A 98 10.93 10.23 -27.48
CA LYS A 98 10.51 8.82 -27.41
C LYS A 98 9.91 8.43 -26.04
N TYR A 99 10.47 8.98 -24.96
CA TYR A 99 10.06 8.78 -23.56
C TYR A 99 8.60 9.20 -23.27
N PHE A 100 8.10 10.29 -23.87
CA PHE A 100 6.70 10.70 -23.71
C PHE A 100 5.73 9.73 -24.36
N LYS A 101 6.11 9.19 -25.51
CA LYS A 101 5.30 8.17 -26.19
C LYS A 101 5.19 6.88 -25.36
N GLU A 102 6.26 6.48 -24.69
CA GLU A 102 6.25 5.30 -23.83
C GLU A 102 5.30 5.51 -22.64
N PHE A 103 5.30 6.69 -22.03
CA PHE A 103 4.36 7.04 -20.96
C PHE A 103 2.91 7.11 -21.46
N GLU A 104 2.65 7.74 -22.61
CA GLU A 104 1.31 7.77 -23.20
C GLU A 104 0.79 6.35 -23.45
N VAL A 105 1.59 5.48 -24.07
CA VAL A 105 1.22 4.08 -24.32
C VAL A 105 0.96 3.32 -23.00
N ALA A 106 1.79 3.52 -22.00
CA ALA A 106 1.61 2.90 -20.68
C ALA A 106 0.34 3.40 -19.97
N SER A 107 0.07 4.70 -20.07
CA SER A 107 -1.13 5.32 -19.50
C SER A 107 -2.40 4.82 -20.20
N ASP A 108 -2.42 4.81 -21.53
CA ASP A 108 -3.54 4.32 -22.32
C ASP A 108 -3.84 2.86 -21.98
N ARG A 109 -2.80 2.02 -21.87
CA ARG A 109 -2.95 0.61 -21.49
C ARG A 109 -3.57 0.43 -20.10
N LEU A 110 -3.18 1.24 -19.12
CA LEU A 110 -3.79 1.24 -17.79
C LEU A 110 -5.26 1.64 -17.84
N VAL A 111 -5.59 2.65 -18.64
CA VAL A 111 -6.98 3.08 -18.88
C VAL A 111 -7.80 1.96 -19.49
N GLU A 112 -7.31 1.32 -20.56
CA GLU A 112 -7.98 0.18 -21.21
C GLU A 112 -8.25 -0.97 -20.24
N ILE A 113 -7.28 -1.29 -19.37
CA ILE A 113 -7.43 -2.33 -18.34
C ILE A 113 -8.54 -1.93 -17.35
N ALA A 114 -8.55 -0.70 -16.85
CA ALA A 114 -9.58 -0.24 -15.93
C ALA A 114 -10.98 -0.26 -16.56
N GLU A 115 -11.09 0.15 -17.83
CA GLU A 115 -12.35 0.11 -18.56
C GLU A 115 -12.82 -1.33 -18.82
N ALA A 116 -11.92 -2.25 -19.13
CA ALA A 116 -12.24 -3.67 -19.28
C ALA A 116 -12.75 -4.27 -17.96
N ILE A 117 -12.13 -3.90 -16.83
CA ILE A 117 -12.56 -4.26 -15.49
C ILE A 117 -13.99 -3.79 -15.20
N ILE A 118 -14.26 -2.53 -15.44
CA ILE A 118 -15.59 -1.91 -15.21
C ILE A 118 -16.63 -2.56 -16.10
N SER A 119 -16.33 -2.73 -17.40
CA SER A 119 -17.24 -3.32 -18.38
C SER A 119 -17.60 -4.76 -18.02
N LYS A 120 -16.60 -5.59 -17.68
CA LYS A 120 -16.81 -6.97 -17.24
C LYS A 120 -17.73 -7.07 -16.02
N ARG A 121 -17.58 -6.14 -15.04
CA ARG A 121 -18.44 -6.09 -13.86
C ARG A 121 -19.87 -5.71 -14.24
N ILE A 122 -20.07 -4.74 -15.13
CA ILE A 122 -21.42 -4.32 -15.59
C ILE A 122 -22.09 -5.47 -16.34
N GLU A 123 -21.37 -6.20 -17.18
CA GLU A 123 -21.89 -7.32 -17.97
C GLU A 123 -22.25 -8.54 -17.15
N SER A 124 -21.48 -8.83 -16.09
CA SER A 124 -21.67 -10.02 -15.24
C SER A 124 -23.00 -10.02 -14.49
N LYS A 125 -23.68 -8.87 -14.39
CA LYS A 125 -24.90 -8.67 -13.58
C LYS A 125 -24.75 -9.11 -12.12
N GLU A 126 -23.56 -9.54 -11.72
CA GLU A 126 -23.21 -9.84 -10.33
C GLU A 126 -22.97 -8.51 -9.62
N VAL A 127 -24.06 -7.92 -9.15
CA VAL A 127 -24.00 -6.76 -8.26
C VAL A 127 -23.60 -7.28 -6.88
N LYS A 128 -22.32 -7.61 -6.70
CA LYS A 128 -21.74 -7.66 -5.37
C LYS A 128 -21.68 -6.21 -4.89
N ASN A 129 -22.58 -5.89 -3.97
CA ASN A 129 -22.70 -4.54 -3.40
C ASN A 129 -21.72 -4.31 -2.24
N ASP A 130 -20.87 -5.28 -1.97
CA ASP A 130 -19.99 -5.37 -0.81
C ASP A 130 -18.52 -5.02 -1.14
N ASP A 131 -18.16 -4.94 -2.42
CA ASP A 131 -16.84 -4.44 -2.83
C ASP A 131 -16.89 -2.98 -3.32
N LEU A 132 -15.71 -2.37 -3.43
CA LEU A 132 -15.60 -0.96 -3.77
C LEU A 132 -16.14 -0.65 -5.17
N LEU A 133 -15.89 -1.51 -6.17
CA LEU A 133 -16.37 -1.29 -7.53
C LEU A 133 -17.91 -1.33 -7.57
N GLY A 134 -18.53 -2.25 -6.83
CA GLY A 134 -19.99 -2.31 -6.69
C GLY A 134 -20.56 -1.02 -6.11
N ILE A 135 -19.93 -0.48 -5.06
CA ILE A 135 -20.32 0.80 -4.45
C ILE A 135 -20.19 1.95 -5.45
N LEU A 136 -19.05 2.05 -6.16
CA LEU A 136 -18.84 3.09 -7.17
C LEU A 136 -19.84 3.00 -8.33
N LEU A 137 -20.20 1.80 -8.76
CA LEU A 137 -21.18 1.59 -9.83
C LEU A 137 -22.61 1.94 -9.41
N GLN A 138 -22.98 1.78 -8.14
CA GLN A 138 -24.29 2.23 -7.63
C GLN A 138 -24.44 3.75 -7.67
N MET A 139 -23.32 4.47 -7.61
CA MET A 139 -23.31 5.93 -7.69
C MET A 139 -23.34 6.44 -9.14
N LYS A 140 -23.51 5.53 -10.13
CA LYS A 140 -23.66 5.89 -11.54
C LYS A 140 -24.87 6.81 -11.70
N GLY A 141 -24.61 8.05 -12.09
CA GLY A 141 -25.58 9.14 -12.14
C GLY A 141 -25.22 10.31 -11.23
N GLU A 142 -24.50 10.07 -10.13
CA GLU A 142 -23.88 11.10 -9.30
C GLU A 142 -22.43 11.37 -9.72
N ILE A 143 -21.73 10.33 -10.23
CA ILE A 143 -20.36 10.42 -10.77
C ILE A 143 -20.31 9.84 -12.19
N SER A 144 -19.44 10.37 -13.02
CA SER A 144 -19.25 9.88 -14.40
C SER A 144 -18.46 8.55 -14.40
N VAL A 145 -18.60 7.79 -15.49
CA VAL A 145 -17.80 6.55 -15.69
C VAL A 145 -16.30 6.85 -15.71
N ASP A 146 -15.91 8.00 -16.25
CA ASP A 146 -14.51 8.45 -16.24
C ASP A 146 -14.00 8.63 -14.81
N HIS A 147 -14.80 9.20 -13.91
CA HIS A 147 -14.43 9.29 -12.49
C HIS A 147 -14.29 7.91 -11.83
N ILE A 148 -15.20 6.96 -12.14
CA ILE A 148 -15.09 5.59 -11.62
C ILE A 148 -13.80 4.96 -12.11
N ARG A 149 -13.46 5.10 -13.38
CA ARG A 149 -12.20 4.62 -13.97
C ARG A 149 -10.98 5.21 -13.25
N ASP A 150 -10.96 6.51 -13.04
CA ASP A 150 -9.86 7.20 -12.41
C ASP A 150 -9.67 6.77 -10.93
N GLU A 151 -10.77 6.50 -10.21
CA GLU A 151 -10.71 5.95 -8.84
C GLU A 151 -10.21 4.50 -8.84
N VAL A 152 -10.65 3.65 -9.76
CA VAL A 152 -10.14 2.28 -9.93
C VAL A 152 -8.64 2.29 -10.19
N LEU A 153 -8.17 3.12 -11.13
CA LEU A 153 -6.75 3.30 -11.41
C LEU A 153 -5.98 3.76 -10.17
N THR A 154 -6.46 4.80 -9.50
CA THR A 154 -5.82 5.35 -8.31
C THR A 154 -5.65 4.28 -7.23
N LEU A 155 -6.63 3.42 -7.02
CA LEU A 155 -6.59 2.39 -5.99
C LEU A 155 -5.72 1.20 -6.38
N ILE A 156 -5.74 0.78 -7.64
CA ILE A 156 -4.80 -0.23 -8.15
C ILE A 156 -3.37 0.28 -7.96
N LEU A 157 -3.07 1.51 -8.42
CA LEU A 157 -1.74 2.09 -8.37
C LEU A 157 -1.23 2.27 -6.94
N SER A 158 -2.08 2.79 -6.04
CA SER A 158 -1.68 3.08 -4.65
C SER A 158 -1.70 1.86 -3.74
N GLY A 159 -2.50 0.84 -4.06
CA GLY A 159 -2.77 -0.28 -3.14
C GLY A 159 -1.73 -1.39 -3.19
N HIS A 160 -1.09 -1.65 -4.34
CA HIS A 160 -0.18 -2.80 -4.45
C HIS A 160 1.29 -2.41 -4.22
N GLU A 161 1.79 -1.37 -4.89
CA GLU A 161 3.20 -1.03 -4.86
C GLU A 161 3.69 -0.65 -3.46
N THR A 162 2.89 0.13 -2.73
CA THR A 162 3.27 0.58 -1.39
C THR A 162 3.43 -0.59 -0.42
N THR A 163 2.51 -1.55 -0.42
CA THR A 163 2.60 -2.75 0.43
C THR A 163 3.74 -3.65 -0.03
N ALA A 164 3.90 -3.89 -1.34
CA ALA A 164 5.00 -4.69 -1.89
C ALA A 164 6.39 -4.15 -1.47
N ASN A 165 6.56 -2.82 -1.51
CA ASN A 165 7.79 -2.17 -1.08
C ASN A 165 8.04 -2.36 0.42
N VAL A 166 7.02 -2.19 1.28
CA VAL A 166 7.16 -2.45 2.73
C VAL A 166 7.57 -3.89 2.97
N MET A 167 6.93 -4.86 2.30
CA MET A 167 7.22 -6.28 2.45
C MET A 167 8.64 -6.62 2.01
N SER A 168 9.07 -6.10 0.87
CA SER A 168 10.42 -6.30 0.35
C SER A 168 11.48 -5.79 1.33
N TRP A 169 11.28 -4.61 1.92
CA TRP A 169 12.16 -4.07 2.94
C TRP A 169 12.10 -4.85 4.25
N ALA A 170 10.90 -5.26 4.69
CA ALA A 170 10.74 -6.06 5.92
C ALA A 170 11.54 -7.37 5.83
N PHE A 171 11.40 -8.12 4.74
CA PHE A 171 12.16 -9.36 4.53
C PHE A 171 13.67 -9.10 4.38
N SER A 172 14.07 -7.99 3.74
CA SER A 172 15.48 -7.59 3.67
C SER A 172 16.06 -7.31 5.06
N TYR A 173 15.32 -6.64 5.95
CA TYR A 173 15.75 -6.42 7.32
C TYR A 173 15.77 -7.72 8.15
N LEU A 174 14.74 -8.56 8.01
CA LEU A 174 14.66 -9.86 8.69
C LEU A 174 15.82 -10.78 8.31
N SER A 175 16.26 -10.79 7.06
CA SER A 175 17.40 -11.58 6.61
C SER A 175 18.71 -11.24 7.34
N LYS A 176 18.84 -10.00 7.80
CA LYS A 176 20.01 -9.48 8.52
C LYS A 176 19.86 -9.55 10.06
N ASN A 177 18.67 -9.90 10.54
CA ASN A 177 18.32 -9.88 11.95
C ASN A 177 17.70 -11.22 12.41
N PRO A 178 18.51 -12.31 12.51
CA PRO A 178 18.00 -13.65 12.77
C PRO A 178 17.26 -13.78 14.10
N LYS A 179 17.58 -12.95 15.11
CA LYS A 179 16.86 -12.92 16.38
C LYS A 179 15.40 -12.47 16.20
N VAL A 180 15.19 -11.39 15.46
CA VAL A 180 13.84 -10.87 15.20
C VAL A 180 13.07 -11.82 14.28
N ARG A 181 13.75 -12.41 13.28
CA ARG A 181 13.15 -13.45 12.44
C ARG A 181 12.63 -14.61 13.28
N LYS A 182 13.45 -15.11 14.21
CA LYS A 182 13.02 -16.20 15.12
C LYS A 182 11.80 -15.79 15.97
N GLN A 183 11.72 -14.55 16.45
CA GLN A 183 10.55 -14.08 17.18
C GLN A 183 9.29 -14.08 16.30
N LEU A 184 9.40 -13.72 15.03
CA LEU A 184 8.29 -13.77 14.07
C LEU A 184 7.86 -15.22 13.76
N GLU A 185 8.82 -16.14 13.59
CA GLU A 185 8.56 -17.58 13.44
C GLU A 185 7.82 -18.14 14.66
N ASP A 186 8.26 -17.79 15.88
CA ASP A 186 7.62 -18.21 17.13
C ASP A 186 6.21 -17.64 17.27
N GLU A 187 5.99 -16.39 16.85
CA GLU A 187 4.66 -15.77 16.80
C GLU A 187 3.73 -16.51 15.81
N ALA A 188 4.22 -16.81 14.62
CA ALA A 188 3.47 -17.57 13.63
C ALA A 188 3.12 -18.97 14.15
N ASP A 189 4.07 -19.65 14.81
CA ASP A 189 3.85 -20.95 15.43
C ASP A 189 2.87 -20.89 16.61
N ALA A 190 2.75 -19.76 17.30
CA ALA A 190 1.81 -19.59 18.41
C ALA A 190 0.39 -19.31 17.95
N ALA A 191 0.19 -18.70 16.77
CA ALA A 191 -1.11 -18.30 16.27
C ALA A 191 -2.08 -19.47 16.10
N SER A 192 -3.23 -19.43 16.76
CA SER A 192 -4.22 -20.53 16.78
C SER A 192 -4.76 -20.82 15.40
N TRP A 193 -5.07 -19.80 14.61
CA TRP A 193 -5.61 -19.96 13.26
C TRP A 193 -4.62 -20.62 12.29
N ILE A 194 -3.30 -20.42 12.50
CA ILE A 194 -2.25 -21.14 11.73
C ILE A 194 -2.19 -22.61 12.15
N LYS A 195 -2.21 -22.89 13.45
CA LYS A 195 -2.22 -24.29 13.98
C LYS A 195 -3.43 -25.07 13.50
N GLU A 196 -4.58 -24.42 13.46
CA GLU A 196 -5.86 -25.01 13.06
C GLU A 196 -6.05 -25.02 11.53
N ASN A 197 -5.09 -24.46 10.78
CA ASN A 197 -5.15 -24.32 9.32
C ASN A 197 -6.46 -23.69 8.84
N ARG A 198 -6.86 -22.59 9.45
CA ARG A 198 -8.08 -21.85 9.13
C ARG A 198 -7.79 -20.38 8.85
N THR A 199 -8.72 -19.75 8.21
CA THR A 199 -8.68 -18.28 8.03
C THR A 199 -8.92 -17.57 9.36
N PRO A 200 -8.11 -16.58 9.74
CA PRO A 200 -8.38 -15.74 10.90
C PRO A 200 -9.49 -14.71 10.61
N THR A 201 -10.15 -14.23 11.65
CA THR A 201 -10.82 -12.93 11.60
C THR A 201 -9.79 -11.80 11.61
N TYR A 202 -10.20 -10.59 11.22
CA TYR A 202 -9.33 -9.41 11.33
C TYR A 202 -8.84 -9.18 12.77
N GLN A 203 -9.73 -9.34 13.76
CA GLN A 203 -9.39 -9.18 15.17
C GLN A 203 -8.39 -10.24 15.66
N GLU A 204 -8.60 -11.53 15.29
CA GLU A 204 -7.64 -12.58 15.61
C GLU A 204 -6.26 -12.33 15.00
N LEU A 205 -6.22 -11.84 13.76
CA LEU A 205 -4.98 -11.46 13.10
C LEU A 205 -4.30 -10.31 13.84
N GLU A 206 -5.05 -9.29 14.25
CA GLU A 206 -4.53 -8.15 15.00
C GLU A 206 -3.96 -8.58 16.36
N ASP A 207 -4.71 -9.36 17.13
CA ASP A 207 -4.34 -9.80 18.48
C ASP A 207 -3.16 -10.78 18.47
N SER A 208 -2.99 -11.58 17.41
CA SER A 208 -1.95 -12.60 17.30
C SER A 208 -0.67 -12.14 16.60
N SER A 209 -0.52 -10.85 16.27
CA SER A 209 0.60 -10.35 15.46
C SER A 209 1.36 -9.14 16.02
N PRO A 210 1.67 -9.09 17.33
CA PRO A 210 2.41 -7.97 17.90
C PRO A 210 3.85 -7.83 17.36
N VAL A 211 4.56 -8.94 17.11
CA VAL A 211 5.92 -8.90 16.54
C VAL A 211 5.86 -8.49 15.07
N ALA A 212 4.96 -9.06 14.29
CA ALA A 212 4.75 -8.64 12.89
C ALA A 212 4.40 -7.15 12.81
N SER A 213 3.55 -6.64 13.70
CA SER A 213 3.20 -5.22 13.79
C SER A 213 4.40 -4.34 14.07
N ALA A 214 5.24 -4.73 15.03
CA ALA A 214 6.47 -4.02 15.39
C ALA A 214 7.47 -3.99 14.22
N ILE A 215 7.60 -5.10 13.50
CA ILE A 215 8.42 -5.21 12.28
C ILE A 215 7.93 -4.22 11.21
N LEU A 216 6.63 -4.18 10.96
CA LEU A 216 6.03 -3.27 9.96
C LEU A 216 6.22 -1.81 10.34
N GLN A 217 5.96 -1.45 11.61
CA GLN A 217 6.13 -0.08 12.11
C GLN A 217 7.59 0.38 11.95
N GLU A 218 8.56 -0.45 12.33
CA GLU A 218 9.97 -0.11 12.21
C GLU A 218 10.44 -0.08 10.76
N THR A 219 9.93 -0.96 9.92
CA THR A 219 10.20 -0.95 8.48
C THR A 219 9.68 0.32 7.84
N MET A 220 8.43 0.71 8.09
CA MET A 220 7.86 1.95 7.56
C MET A 220 8.52 3.20 8.15
N ARG A 221 9.11 3.11 9.34
CA ARG A 221 9.91 4.21 9.90
C ARG A 221 11.17 4.44 9.08
N LEU A 222 11.92 3.39 8.78
CA LEU A 222 13.20 3.49 8.05
C LEU A 222 13.03 3.51 6.54
N ALA A 223 12.09 2.76 6.00
CA ALA A 223 11.82 2.67 4.57
C ALA A 223 10.35 2.98 4.28
N PRO A 224 9.89 4.23 4.51
CA PRO A 224 8.52 4.60 4.20
C PRO A 224 8.30 4.57 2.68
N PRO A 225 7.31 3.82 2.16
CA PRO A 225 7.03 3.76 0.71
C PRO A 225 6.78 5.15 0.12
N VAL A 226 6.00 5.96 0.84
CA VAL A 226 5.82 7.38 0.55
C VAL A 226 6.79 8.16 1.43
N TRP A 227 7.98 8.42 0.90
CA TRP A 227 9.06 9.07 1.64
C TRP A 227 8.94 10.59 1.74
N ILE A 228 8.11 11.19 0.87
CA ILE A 228 7.85 12.63 0.80
C ILE A 228 6.43 12.89 0.31
N ALA A 229 5.75 13.88 0.89
CA ALA A 229 4.41 14.30 0.53
C ALA A 229 4.40 15.79 0.14
N PRO A 230 4.31 16.12 -1.17
CA PRO A 230 4.26 17.51 -1.62
C PRO A 230 2.87 18.14 -1.38
N ARG A 231 2.87 19.44 -1.11
CA ARG A 231 1.68 20.29 -1.08
C ARG A 231 1.98 21.59 -1.81
N ILE A 232 0.98 22.18 -2.41
CA ILE A 232 1.07 23.50 -3.04
C ILE A 232 0.19 24.45 -2.25
N ALA A 233 0.74 25.60 -1.85
CA ALA A 233 -0.02 26.63 -1.18
C ALA A 233 -1.04 27.26 -2.15
N THR A 234 -2.33 27.18 -1.81
CA THR A 234 -3.42 27.73 -2.65
C THR A 234 -3.62 29.23 -2.44
N GLU A 235 -3.11 29.76 -1.35
CA GLU A 235 -3.13 31.17 -0.94
C GLU A 235 -1.87 31.49 -0.12
N ASP A 236 -1.60 32.79 0.09
CA ASP A 236 -0.55 33.21 1.00
C ASP A 236 -0.91 32.77 2.42
N CYS A 237 0.01 32.11 3.11
CA CYS A 237 -0.21 31.66 4.49
C CYS A 237 1.06 31.80 5.33
N THR A 238 0.91 31.67 6.65
CA THR A 238 2.05 31.66 7.57
C THR A 238 1.97 30.41 8.44
N ILE A 239 3.07 29.64 8.49
CA ILE A 239 3.21 28.46 9.33
C ILE A 239 4.39 28.71 10.27
N ASP A 240 4.12 28.73 11.58
CA ASP A 240 5.12 28.96 12.63
C ASP A 240 6.03 30.18 12.35
N GLY A 241 5.40 31.30 11.96
CA GLY A 241 6.11 32.57 11.63
C GLY A 241 6.77 32.61 10.25
N ILE A 242 6.80 31.52 9.51
CA ILE A 242 7.38 31.44 8.15
C ILE A 242 6.29 31.78 7.14
N LYS A 243 6.52 32.83 6.35
CA LYS A 243 5.63 33.22 5.24
C LYS A 243 5.76 32.25 4.07
N ILE A 244 4.67 31.69 3.64
CA ILE A 244 4.58 30.77 2.50
C ILE A 244 3.69 31.42 1.45
N PRO A 245 4.26 31.86 0.31
CA PRO A 245 3.49 32.54 -0.73
C PRO A 245 2.62 31.52 -1.49
N LYS A 246 1.53 32.00 -2.07
CA LYS A 246 0.69 31.24 -3.00
C LYS A 246 1.54 30.61 -4.11
N GLY A 247 1.29 29.34 -4.42
CA GLY A 247 2.04 28.58 -5.42
C GLY A 247 3.34 27.95 -4.90
N ALA A 248 3.75 28.24 -3.66
CA ALA A 248 4.94 27.61 -3.07
C ALA A 248 4.71 26.11 -2.85
N HIS A 249 5.73 25.32 -3.17
CA HIS A 249 5.76 23.89 -2.86
C HIS A 249 6.26 23.68 -1.43
N VAL A 250 5.45 23.01 -0.61
CA VAL A 250 5.79 22.62 0.76
C VAL A 250 5.97 21.11 0.76
N LEU A 251 7.16 20.65 1.12
CA LEU A 251 7.51 19.22 1.15
C LEU A 251 7.51 18.73 2.61
N VAL A 252 6.74 17.70 2.89
CA VAL A 252 6.74 17.01 4.18
C VAL A 252 7.35 15.64 3.97
N SER A 253 8.49 15.36 4.62
CA SER A 253 9.23 14.11 4.41
C SER A 253 9.13 13.18 5.60
N GLN A 254 8.50 12.04 5.38
CA GLN A 254 8.49 10.90 6.30
C GLN A 254 9.91 10.40 6.54
N TYR A 255 10.68 10.24 5.46
CA TYR A 255 12.07 9.76 5.51
C TYR A 255 12.95 10.56 6.47
N VAL A 256 12.87 11.89 6.40
CA VAL A 256 13.66 12.79 7.27
C VAL A 256 13.11 12.79 8.69
N THR A 257 11.78 12.90 8.83
CA THR A 257 11.14 13.04 10.14
C THR A 257 11.28 11.77 10.98
N HIS A 258 11.08 10.60 10.36
CA HIS A 258 11.18 9.31 11.04
C HIS A 258 12.63 8.93 11.42
N ARG A 259 13.63 9.66 10.93
CA ARG A 259 15.05 9.51 11.29
C ARG A 259 15.55 10.60 12.24
N ASN A 260 14.66 11.40 12.78
CA ASN A 260 15.07 12.46 13.70
C ASN A 260 15.40 11.87 15.09
N ALA A 261 16.66 12.03 15.51
CA ALA A 261 17.16 11.53 16.81
C ALA A 261 16.43 12.12 18.02
N ARG A 262 15.70 13.25 17.88
CA ARG A 262 14.84 13.80 18.93
C ARG A 262 13.65 12.91 19.25
N PHE A 263 13.19 12.13 18.28
CA PHE A 263 12.00 11.28 18.40
C PHE A 263 12.39 9.80 18.51
N PHE A 264 13.45 9.40 17.81
CA PHE A 264 13.90 8.01 17.72
C PHE A 264 15.37 7.90 18.11
N PRO A 265 15.69 7.41 19.32
CA PRO A 265 17.07 7.09 19.69
C PRO A 265 17.69 6.09 18.71
N GLU A 266 18.97 6.23 18.38
CA GLU A 266 19.65 5.42 17.34
C GLU A 266 18.82 5.34 16.03
N PRO A 267 18.51 6.49 15.37
CA PRO A 267 17.47 6.58 14.36
C PRO A 267 17.75 5.75 13.10
N GLU A 268 19.01 5.43 12.81
CA GLU A 268 19.38 4.61 11.65
C GLU A 268 19.37 3.09 11.94
N LYS A 269 19.24 2.70 13.20
CA LYS A 269 19.16 1.30 13.58
C LYS A 269 17.74 0.79 13.37
N TRP A 270 17.61 -0.32 12.64
CA TRP A 270 16.36 -1.06 12.55
C TRP A 270 16.17 -1.90 13.82
N ASP A 271 15.21 -1.54 14.64
CA ASP A 271 14.99 -2.15 15.94
C ASP A 271 13.48 -2.20 16.26
N PRO A 272 12.80 -3.26 15.86
CA PRO A 272 11.36 -3.43 16.14
C PRO A 272 11.01 -3.43 17.63
N SER A 273 11.98 -3.69 18.52
CA SER A 273 11.71 -3.68 19.97
C SER A 273 11.24 -2.33 20.50
N ARG A 274 11.45 -1.23 19.77
CA ARG A 274 10.89 0.10 20.08
C ARG A 274 9.39 0.07 20.22
N TRP A 275 8.73 -0.73 19.41
CA TRP A 275 7.27 -0.83 19.29
C TRP A 275 6.67 -1.88 20.24
N ALA A 276 7.50 -2.59 21.02
CA ALA A 276 7.03 -3.57 21.99
C ALA A 276 6.24 -2.93 23.17
N ASP A 277 6.52 -1.66 23.49
CA ASP A 277 5.70 -0.88 24.41
C ASP A 277 4.57 -0.19 23.63
N ALA A 278 3.34 -0.62 23.84
CA ALA A 278 2.14 -0.03 23.22
C ALA A 278 1.98 1.48 23.53
N ASN A 279 2.68 2.02 24.54
CA ASN A 279 2.69 3.44 24.82
C ASN A 279 3.77 4.21 24.04
N PHE A 280 4.72 3.55 23.43
CA PHE A 280 5.81 4.23 22.72
C PHE A 280 5.26 5.15 21.62
N GLU A 281 4.44 4.64 20.73
CA GLU A 281 3.85 5.46 19.65
C GLU A 281 3.02 6.63 20.22
N LYS A 282 2.25 6.39 21.29
CA LYS A 282 1.45 7.41 21.96
C LYS A 282 2.31 8.49 22.64
N SER A 283 3.54 8.16 23.04
CA SER A 283 4.49 9.09 23.66
C SER A 283 5.18 10.00 22.64
N LEU A 284 5.16 9.62 21.36
CA LEU A 284 5.78 10.41 20.31
C LEU A 284 5.01 11.72 20.08
N PRO A 285 5.68 12.84 19.89
CA PRO A 285 5.03 14.09 19.49
C PRO A 285 4.20 13.91 18.22
N ARG A 286 3.06 14.57 18.16
CA ARG A 286 2.19 14.52 16.98
C ARG A 286 2.96 14.90 15.72
N GLY A 287 2.93 14.05 14.69
CA GLY A 287 3.60 14.27 13.41
C GLY A 287 5.07 13.86 13.38
N SER A 288 5.59 13.17 14.41
CA SER A 288 6.92 12.57 14.36
C SER A 288 6.94 11.19 13.72
N TYR A 289 5.79 10.49 13.71
CA TYR A 289 5.58 9.22 13.00
C TYR A 289 4.25 9.27 12.24
N PHE A 290 4.28 9.17 10.91
CA PHE A 290 3.10 9.29 10.05
C PHE A 290 3.26 8.52 8.72
N PRO A 291 3.50 7.22 8.74
CA PRO A 291 3.76 6.43 7.53
C PRO A 291 2.58 6.46 6.55
N PHE A 292 1.36 6.59 7.06
CA PHE A 292 0.13 6.71 6.28
C PHE A 292 -0.32 8.17 6.06
N GLY A 293 0.57 9.13 6.31
CA GLY A 293 0.27 10.54 6.22
C GLY A 293 -0.64 11.03 7.35
N GLY A 294 -1.32 12.16 7.14
CA GLY A 294 -2.15 12.78 8.17
C GLY A 294 -3.20 13.74 7.64
N GLY A 295 -4.12 14.14 8.53
CA GLY A 295 -5.18 15.09 8.21
C GLY A 295 -6.20 14.55 7.21
N SER A 296 -6.80 15.45 6.42
CA SER A 296 -7.86 15.11 5.46
C SER A 296 -7.40 14.23 4.29
N ARG A 297 -6.09 14.01 4.16
CA ARG A 297 -5.47 13.19 3.11
C ARG A 297 -4.77 11.94 3.66
N LYS A 298 -5.03 11.56 4.92
CA LYS A 298 -4.53 10.30 5.50
C LYS A 298 -4.94 9.12 4.63
N CYS A 299 -4.10 8.08 4.52
CA CYS A 299 -4.39 6.89 3.72
C CYS A 299 -5.76 6.29 4.06
N LEU A 300 -6.54 5.92 3.05
CA LEU A 300 -7.83 5.23 3.23
C LEU A 300 -7.64 3.76 3.56
N GLY A 301 -6.65 3.13 2.92
CA GLY A 301 -6.36 1.71 3.01
C GLY A 301 -5.43 1.33 4.17
N GLU A 302 -5.23 2.16 5.19
CA GLU A 302 -4.30 1.88 6.30
C GLU A 302 -4.56 0.52 6.95
N TYR A 303 -5.78 0.27 7.39
CA TYR A 303 -6.15 -1.00 8.04
C TYR A 303 -6.05 -2.20 7.10
N PHE A 304 -6.43 -2.00 5.84
CA PHE A 304 -6.30 -3.01 4.78
C PHE A 304 -4.83 -3.39 4.56
N ALA A 305 -3.96 -2.40 4.35
CA ALA A 305 -2.53 -2.62 4.09
C ALA A 305 -1.80 -3.27 5.29
N ILE A 306 -2.17 -2.88 6.52
CA ILE A 306 -1.60 -3.49 7.73
C ILE A 306 -2.06 -4.93 7.89
N ALA A 307 -3.34 -5.24 7.63
CA ALA A 307 -3.84 -6.60 7.69
C ALA A 307 -3.16 -7.50 6.66
N GLU A 308 -3.06 -7.03 5.42
CA GLU A 308 -2.36 -7.70 4.33
C GLU A 308 -0.91 -8.02 4.71
N ALA A 309 -0.17 -7.01 5.16
CA ALA A 309 1.24 -7.14 5.49
C ALA A 309 1.49 -8.08 6.69
N ARG A 310 0.66 -8.01 7.74
CA ARG A 310 0.72 -8.93 8.89
C ARG A 310 0.51 -10.37 8.45
N LEU A 311 -0.50 -10.60 7.63
CA LEU A 311 -0.86 -11.93 7.13
C LEU A 311 0.28 -12.52 6.30
N ILE A 312 0.85 -11.76 5.37
CA ILE A 312 1.98 -12.17 4.54
C ILE A 312 3.19 -12.51 5.44
N LEU A 313 3.54 -11.66 6.41
CA LEU A 313 4.66 -11.91 7.32
C LEU A 313 4.51 -13.22 8.09
N LEU A 314 3.34 -13.45 8.72
CA LEU A 314 3.10 -14.65 9.52
C LEU A 314 3.07 -15.91 8.67
N MET A 315 2.40 -15.88 7.52
CA MET A 315 2.29 -17.06 6.66
C MET A 315 3.61 -17.43 5.99
N VAL A 316 4.41 -16.43 5.59
CA VAL A 316 5.75 -16.68 5.06
C VAL A 316 6.68 -17.17 6.16
N ALA A 317 6.68 -16.56 7.35
CA ALA A 317 7.51 -17.00 8.47
C ALA A 317 7.17 -18.42 8.95
N LYS A 318 5.91 -18.87 8.77
CA LYS A 318 5.49 -20.24 9.08
C LYS A 318 6.05 -21.26 8.10
N ASN A 319 6.16 -20.91 6.81
CA ASN A 319 6.41 -21.87 5.75
C ASN A 319 7.85 -21.86 5.24
N PHE A 320 8.63 -20.80 5.52
CA PHE A 320 10.00 -20.55 5.02
C PHE A 320 10.92 -19.98 6.10
#